data_a2b2063244c114017602a5a5d7ea1634
#
_entry.id   a2b2063244c114017602a5a5d7ea1634
#
_cell.length_a   1.000
_cell.length_b   1.000
_cell.length_c   1.000
_cell.angle_alpha   90.00
_cell.angle_beta   90.00
_cell.angle_gamma   90.00
#
_symmetry.space_group_name_H-M   'P 1'
#
loop_
_entity.id
_entity.type
_entity.pdbx_description
1 polymer ?
#
loop_
_entity_poly.entity_id
_entity_poly.type
_entity_poly.pdbx_seq_one_letter_code
_entity_poly.pdbx_strand_id
1 'polypeptide(L)' 'MEENINNFPDVMVNKQELIEKYFPYFKVGTLNKYILNISDNEQFKHVILRPSTRMTMINVRGFYLYLRWCEERRFK' A
#
# COMPACT_ATOMS: atom_id res chain seq x y z
N MET A 1 13.63 10.75 9.75
CA MET A 1 13.70 9.39 10.28
C MET A 1 13.54 8.39 9.15
N GLU A 2 14.41 7.42 9.08
CA GLU A 2 14.37 6.42 8.05
C GLU A 2 13.43 5.28 8.43
N GLU A 3 12.55 4.93 7.51
CA GLU A 3 11.70 3.77 7.66
C GLU A 3 12.53 2.53 7.33
N ASN A 4 12.43 1.53 8.18
CA ASN A 4 13.11 0.26 7.92
C ASN A 4 12.13 -0.69 7.22
N ILE A 5 12.54 -1.21 6.07
CA ILE A 5 11.67 -2.10 5.31
C ILE A 5 11.26 -3.34 6.13
N ASN A 6 12.04 -3.70 7.12
CA ASN A 6 11.70 -4.82 7.99
C ASN A 6 10.48 -4.53 8.86
N ASN A 7 10.09 -3.27 9.02
CA ASN A 7 8.86 -2.91 9.71
C ASN A 7 7.62 -3.16 8.85
N PHE A 8 7.81 -3.50 7.58
CA PHE A 8 6.73 -3.72 6.62
C PHE A 8 6.87 -5.12 6.04
N PRO A 9 6.36 -6.13 6.75
CA PRO A 9 6.54 -7.52 6.33
C PRO A 9 5.79 -7.83 5.04
N ASP A 10 6.26 -8.86 4.36
CA ASP A 10 5.65 -9.32 3.11
C ASP A 10 4.41 -10.16 3.42
N VAL A 11 3.36 -9.50 3.87
CA VAL A 11 2.10 -10.14 4.23
C VAL A 11 0.94 -9.34 3.65
N MET A 12 -0.18 -10.02 3.45
CA MET A 12 -1.39 -9.40 2.94
C MET A 12 -2.32 -9.08 4.12
N VAL A 13 -2.84 -7.84 4.12
CA VAL A 13 -3.77 -7.39 5.15
C VAL A 13 -4.92 -6.64 4.50
N ASN A 14 -6.03 -6.46 5.23
CA ASN A 14 -7.13 -5.64 4.72
C ASN A 14 -6.83 -4.15 4.95
N LYS A 15 -7.72 -3.28 4.45
CA LYS A 15 -7.51 -1.83 4.54
C LYS A 15 -7.39 -1.35 5.97
N GLN A 16 -8.30 -1.80 6.83
CA GLN A 16 -8.32 -1.36 8.21
C GLN A 16 -7.06 -1.76 8.94
N GLU A 17 -6.66 -3.00 8.74
CA GLU A 17 -5.47 -3.54 9.39
C GLU A 17 -4.20 -2.82 8.90
N LEU A 18 -4.16 -2.52 7.61
CA LEU A 18 -3.03 -1.79 7.04
C LEU A 18 -2.87 -0.43 7.72
N ILE A 19 -3.97 0.30 7.86
CA ILE A 19 -3.93 1.62 8.49
C ILE A 19 -3.58 1.50 9.97
N GLU A 20 -4.25 0.63 10.69
CA GLU A 20 -4.09 0.55 12.15
C GLU A 20 -2.71 0.08 12.57
N LYS A 21 -2.15 -0.87 11.85
CA LYS A 21 -0.90 -1.51 12.27
C LYS A 21 0.35 -0.93 11.62
N TYR A 22 0.23 -0.43 10.41
CA TYR A 22 1.42 -0.05 9.64
C TYR A 22 1.44 1.40 9.19
N PHE A 23 0.30 1.95 8.87
CA PHE A 23 0.21 3.32 8.33
C PHE A 23 -0.88 4.12 9.03
N PRO A 24 -0.72 4.38 10.32
CA PRO A 24 -1.77 5.05 11.11
C PRO A 24 -2.02 6.50 10.68
N TYR A 25 -1.15 7.04 9.84
CA TYR A 25 -1.29 8.42 9.36
C TYR A 25 -2.29 8.55 8.22
N PHE A 26 -2.63 7.43 7.57
CA PHE A 26 -3.53 7.48 6.42
C PHE A 26 -4.99 7.42 6.85
N LYS A 27 -5.81 8.18 6.13
CA LYS A 27 -7.25 8.06 6.24
C LYS A 27 -7.74 7.08 5.18
N VAL A 28 -8.92 6.50 5.41
CA VAL A 28 -9.48 5.53 4.47
C VAL A 28 -9.64 6.12 3.07
N GLY A 29 -10.11 7.37 2.98
CA GLY A 29 -10.26 8.02 1.69
C GLY A 29 -8.95 8.15 0.93
N THR A 30 -7.88 8.52 1.64
CA THR A 30 -6.56 8.63 1.04
C THR A 30 -6.06 7.26 0.59
N LEU A 31 -6.24 6.24 1.43
CA LEU A 31 -5.84 4.89 1.09
C LEU A 31 -6.56 4.39 -0.17
N ASN A 32 -7.86 4.68 -0.29
CA ASN A 32 -8.62 4.28 -1.47
C ASN A 32 -8.05 4.87 -2.75
N LYS A 33 -7.58 6.10 -2.71
CA LYS A 33 -6.94 6.73 -3.86
C LYS A 33 -5.65 6.01 -4.24
N TYR A 34 -4.83 5.67 -3.26
CA TYR A 34 -3.61 4.92 -3.51
C TYR A 34 -3.92 3.55 -4.10
N ILE A 35 -4.94 2.89 -3.59
CA ILE A 35 -5.33 1.57 -4.09
C ILE A 35 -5.70 1.63 -5.57
N LEU A 36 -6.49 2.66 -5.96
CA LEU A 36 -6.85 2.84 -7.37
C LEU A 36 -5.60 3.06 -8.23
N ASN A 37 -4.70 3.91 -7.77
CA ASN A 37 -3.47 4.20 -8.51
C ASN A 37 -2.59 2.97 -8.64
N ILE A 38 -2.47 2.17 -7.57
CA ILE A 38 -1.69 0.95 -7.61
C ILE A 38 -2.31 -0.06 -8.56
N SER A 39 -3.63 -0.17 -8.55
CA SER A 39 -4.35 -1.12 -9.41
C SER A 39 -4.14 -0.78 -10.89
N ASP A 40 -3.98 0.49 -11.22
CA ASP A 40 -3.75 0.93 -12.58
C ASP A 40 -2.28 0.92 -12.97
N ASN A 41 -1.39 0.60 -12.04
CA ASN A 41 0.06 0.64 -12.28
C ASN A 41 0.56 -0.77 -12.61
N GLU A 42 1.07 -0.95 -13.82
CA GLU A 42 1.55 -2.26 -14.28
C GLU A 42 2.65 -2.83 -13.39
N GLN A 43 3.46 -1.96 -12.79
CA GLN A 43 4.58 -2.39 -11.98
C GLN A 43 4.14 -2.83 -10.58
N PHE A 44 3.08 -2.24 -10.04
CA PHE A 44 2.67 -2.45 -8.66
C PHE A 44 1.30 -3.09 -8.48
N LYS A 45 0.59 -3.39 -9.57
CA LYS A 45 -0.78 -3.90 -9.44
C LYS A 45 -0.87 -5.20 -8.65
N HIS A 46 0.22 -5.98 -8.60
CA HIS A 46 0.26 -7.22 -7.83
C HIS A 46 0.20 -7.00 -6.32
N VAL A 47 0.42 -5.78 -5.87
CA VAL A 47 0.34 -5.42 -4.45
C VAL A 47 -1.10 -5.56 -3.93
N ILE A 48 -2.07 -5.40 -4.83
CA ILE A 48 -3.49 -5.45 -4.48
C ILE A 48 -4.07 -6.80 -4.92
N LEU A 49 -4.76 -7.46 -3.99
CA LEU A 49 -5.43 -8.71 -4.27
C LEU A 49 -6.91 -8.57 -3.91
N ARG A 50 -7.79 -8.94 -4.81
CA ARG A 50 -9.23 -8.87 -4.58
C ARG A 50 -9.84 -10.25 -4.73
N PRO A 51 -9.84 -11.05 -3.63
CA PRO A 51 -10.39 -12.41 -3.70
C PRO A 51 -11.91 -12.41 -3.92
N SER A 52 -12.58 -11.30 -3.60
CA SER A 52 -14.00 -11.16 -3.85
C SER A 52 -14.31 -9.69 -4.10
N THR A 53 -15.55 -9.39 -4.53
CA THR A 53 -15.95 -8.02 -4.82
C THR A 53 -15.94 -7.12 -3.58
N ARG A 54 -16.04 -7.72 -2.40
CA ARG A 54 -16.13 -6.98 -1.15
C ARG A 54 -14.83 -6.95 -0.35
N MET A 55 -13.84 -7.72 -0.79
CA MET A 55 -12.60 -7.85 -0.04
C MET A 55 -11.43 -7.34 -0.86
N THR A 56 -10.69 -6.44 -0.26
CA THR A 56 -9.45 -5.92 -0.85
C THR A 56 -8.32 -6.19 0.11
N MET A 57 -7.30 -6.90 -0.37
CA MET A 57 -6.10 -7.20 0.42
C MET A 57 -4.93 -6.44 -0.16
N ILE A 58 -4.08 -5.92 0.71
CA ILE A 58 -2.93 -5.14 0.30
C ILE A 58 -1.67 -5.78 0.89
N ASN A 59 -0.64 -5.95 0.05
CA ASN A 59 0.65 -6.41 0.54
C ASN A 59 1.35 -5.26 1.23
N VAL A 60 1.69 -5.43 2.50
CA VAL A 60 2.26 -4.37 3.32
C VAL A 60 3.58 -3.87 2.75
N ARG A 61 4.50 -4.79 2.46
CA ARG A 61 5.80 -4.41 1.89
C ARG A 61 5.66 -3.78 0.52
N GLY A 62 4.78 -4.33 -0.31
CA GLY A 62 4.53 -3.78 -1.63
C GLY A 62 3.98 -2.37 -1.57
N PHE A 63 3.09 -2.11 -0.64
CA PHE A 63 2.53 -0.78 -0.46
C PHE A 63 3.62 0.22 -0.03
N TYR A 64 4.48 -0.19 0.89
CA TYR A 64 5.60 0.64 1.32
C TYR A 64 6.51 0.96 0.13
N LEU A 65 6.85 -0.05 -0.66
CA LEU A 65 7.70 0.15 -1.83
C LEU A 65 7.05 1.08 -2.86
N TYR A 66 5.75 0.98 -3.03
CA TYR A 66 5.03 1.89 -3.91
C TYR A 66 5.14 3.34 -3.43
N LEU A 67 5.00 3.55 -2.12
CA LEU A 67 5.13 4.89 -1.56
C LEU A 67 6.53 5.46 -1.79
N ARG A 68 7.56 4.62 -1.62
CA ARG A 68 8.93 5.04 -1.89
C ARG A 68 9.12 5.39 -3.36
N TRP A 69 8.54 4.59 -4.24
CA TRP A 69 8.61 4.84 -5.67
C TRP A 69 7.96 6.18 -6.03
N CYS A 70 6.81 6.48 -5.45
CA CYS A 70 6.15 7.75 -5.68
C CYS A 70 6.99 8.92 -5.19
N GLU A 71 7.60 8.78 -4.03
CA GLU A 71 8.44 9.82 -3.45
C GLU A 71 9.65 10.09 -4.34
N GLU A 72 10.30 9.04 -4.81
CA GLU A 72 11.45 9.20 -5.69
C GLU A 72 11.09 9.92 -6.98
N ARG A 73 9.94 9.61 -7.54
CA ARG A 73 9.50 10.26 -8.77
C ARG A 73 9.16 11.73 -8.55
N ARG A 74 8.67 12.05 -7.38
CA ARG A 74 8.24 13.41 -7.07
C ARG A 74 9.41 14.39 -7.02
N PHE A 75 10.59 13.89 -6.69
CA PHE A 75 11.77 14.73 -6.53
C PHE A 75 12.70 14.72 -7.75
N LYS A 76 12.25 14.17 -8.85
CA LYS A 76 13.04 14.19 -10.08
C LYS A 76 12.71 15.36 -11.00
#